data_48d7703b7989f72e9f65c30c74dc234f
#
_entry.id   48d7703b7989f72e9f65c30c74dc234f
#
_cell.length_a   1.000
_cell.length_b   1.000
_cell.length_c   1.000
_cell.angle_alpha   90.00
_cell.angle_beta   90.00
_cell.angle_gamma   90.00
#
_symmetry.space_group_name_H-M   'P 1'
#
loop_
_entity.id
_entity.type
_entity.pdbx_description
1 polymer ?
#
loop_
_entity_poly.entity_id
_entity_poly.type
_entity_poly.pdbx_seq_one_letter_code
_entity_poly.pdbx_strand_id
1 'polypeptide(L)'
;MKHIGVEWWKLLIVFFSAIVLEANSIAGFRFLMNENWTGMVMMAVIGPYLCLPMNHYTIECKTLKQRLYIATAFSIGFVVGILTIRPFFI
;
A
#
# COMPACT_ATOMS: atom_id res chain seq x y z
N MET A 1 -4.23 -16.01 13.60
CA MET A 1 -3.37 -15.50 14.68
C MET A 1 -4.17 -14.67 15.67
N LYS A 2 -4.97 -15.37 16.46
CA LYS A 2 -5.88 -14.71 17.40
C LYS A 2 -5.16 -13.99 18.55
N HIS A 3 -3.97 -14.48 18.92
CA HIS A 3 -3.21 -13.93 20.05
C HIS A 3 -2.67 -12.53 19.82
N ILE A 4 -2.58 -12.07 18.55
CA ILE A 4 -2.14 -10.70 18.27
C ILE A 4 -3.31 -9.73 18.13
N GLY A 5 -4.55 -10.23 18.18
CA GLY A 5 -5.74 -9.38 18.10
C GLY A 5 -6.09 -8.89 16.70
N VAL A 6 -5.33 -9.30 15.69
CA VAL A 6 -5.57 -8.94 14.30
C VAL A 6 -5.65 -10.22 13.48
N GLU A 7 -6.68 -10.34 12.67
CA GLU A 7 -6.86 -11.51 11.83
C GLU A 7 -5.81 -11.55 10.72
N TRP A 8 -5.29 -12.74 10.47
CA TRP A 8 -4.24 -12.99 9.50
C TRP A 8 -4.58 -12.45 8.10
N TRP A 9 -5.82 -12.68 7.65
CA TRP A 9 -6.24 -12.26 6.32
C TRP A 9 -6.28 -10.74 6.17
N LYS A 10 -6.51 -9.98 7.25
CA LYS A 10 -6.46 -8.52 7.22
C LYS A 10 -5.06 -8.03 6.97
N LEU A 11 -4.06 -8.68 7.58
CA LEU A 11 -2.66 -8.35 7.35
C LEU A 11 -2.26 -8.60 5.90
N LEU A 12 -2.77 -9.70 5.31
CA LEU A 12 -2.50 -10.00 3.91
C LEU A 12 -3.11 -8.96 2.97
N ILE A 13 -4.33 -8.51 3.24
CA ILE A 13 -4.97 -7.48 2.43
C ILE A 13 -4.17 -6.18 2.48
N VAL A 14 -3.73 -5.77 3.67
CA VAL A 14 -2.92 -4.57 3.84
C VAL A 14 -1.59 -4.70 3.11
N PHE A 15 -0.95 -5.86 3.21
CA PHE A 15 0.31 -6.15 2.54
C PHE A 15 0.18 -6.02 1.01
N PHE A 16 -0.84 -6.66 0.43
CA PHE A 16 -1.05 -6.58 -1.02
C PHE A 16 -1.47 -5.18 -1.47
N SER A 17 -2.26 -4.47 -0.66
CA SER A 17 -2.60 -3.08 -0.94
C SER A 17 -1.36 -2.20 -1.02
N ALA A 18 -0.39 -2.43 -0.14
CA ALA A 18 0.87 -1.69 -0.15
C ALA A 18 1.66 -1.95 -1.42
N ILE A 19 1.71 -3.20 -1.89
CA ILE A 19 2.39 -3.55 -3.15
C ILE A 19 1.74 -2.80 -4.32
N VAL A 20 0.42 -2.82 -4.41
CA VAL A 20 -0.31 -2.15 -5.48
C VAL A 20 -0.14 -0.63 -5.40
N LEU A 21 -0.15 -0.08 -4.19
CA LEU A 21 0.07 1.35 -3.98
C LEU A 21 1.47 1.77 -4.43
N GLU A 22 2.48 0.95 -4.15
CA GLU A 22 3.84 1.23 -4.60
C GLU A 22 3.93 1.19 -6.13
N ALA A 23 3.29 0.22 -6.77
CA ALA A 23 3.22 0.16 -8.22
C ALA A 23 2.57 1.42 -8.79
N ASN A 24 1.48 1.88 -8.16
CA ASN A 24 0.79 3.11 -8.54
C ASN A 24 1.73 4.32 -8.43
N SER A 25 2.50 4.41 -7.35
CA SER A 25 3.43 5.52 -7.12
C SER A 25 4.54 5.54 -8.17
N ILE A 26 5.11 4.37 -8.49
CA ILE A 26 6.16 4.25 -9.50
C ILE A 26 5.62 4.63 -10.87
N ALA A 27 4.41 4.17 -11.21
CA ALA A 27 3.77 4.50 -12.48
C ALA A 27 3.49 6.00 -12.58
N GLY A 28 3.00 6.61 -11.50
CA GLY A 28 2.75 8.06 -11.45
C GLY A 28 4.02 8.86 -11.66
N PHE A 29 5.11 8.44 -11.01
CA PHE A 29 6.41 9.09 -11.18
C PHE A 29 6.91 9.00 -12.63
N ARG A 30 6.73 7.83 -13.25
CA ARG A 30 7.12 7.63 -14.65
C ARG A 30 6.30 8.51 -15.59
N PHE A 31 4.99 8.65 -15.35
CA PHE A 31 4.16 9.57 -16.13
C PHE A 31 4.63 11.02 -15.98
N LEU A 32 5.01 11.40 -14.76
CA LEU A 32 5.56 12.74 -14.51
C LEU A 32 6.82 12.98 -15.33
N MET A 33 7.73 12.02 -15.35
CA MET A 33 8.99 12.15 -16.10
C MET A 33 8.75 12.23 -17.61
N ASN A 34 7.71 11.59 -18.12
CA ASN A 34 7.33 11.61 -19.54
C ASN A 34 6.37 12.75 -19.87
N GLU A 35 6.09 13.63 -18.92
CA GLU A 35 5.17 14.76 -19.07
C GLU A 35 3.75 14.33 -19.48
N ASN A 36 3.35 13.12 -19.09
CA ASN A 36 2.02 12.62 -19.35
C ASN A 36 1.09 13.03 -18.20
N TRP A 37 0.52 14.21 -18.30
CA TRP A 37 -0.30 14.79 -17.26
C TRP A 37 -1.58 13.98 -16.98
N THR A 38 -2.19 13.45 -18.04
CA THR A 38 -3.39 12.62 -17.89
C THR A 38 -3.10 11.38 -17.06
N GLY A 39 -2.02 10.66 -17.37
CA GLY A 39 -1.63 9.48 -16.61
C GLY A 39 -1.30 9.80 -15.17
N MET A 40 -0.59 10.91 -14.93
CA MET A 40 -0.23 11.34 -13.58
C MET A 40 -1.47 11.65 -12.74
N VAL A 41 -2.44 12.37 -13.32
CA VAL A 41 -3.69 12.70 -12.61
C VAL A 41 -4.47 11.42 -12.28
N MET A 42 -4.55 10.48 -13.21
CA MET A 42 -5.22 9.20 -12.98
C MET A 42 -4.59 8.44 -11.81
N MET A 43 -3.26 8.38 -11.76
CA MET A 43 -2.56 7.70 -10.67
C MET A 43 -2.78 8.42 -9.34
N ALA A 44 -2.83 9.75 -9.34
CA ALA A 44 -3.08 10.53 -8.15
C ALA A 44 -4.50 10.32 -7.60
N VAL A 45 -5.46 10.10 -8.48
CA VAL A 45 -6.85 9.80 -8.06
C VAL A 45 -6.96 8.39 -7.50
N ILE A 46 -6.28 7.42 -8.09
CA ILE A 46 -6.33 6.02 -7.66
C ILE A 46 -5.62 5.81 -6.32
N GLY A 47 -4.54 6.54 -6.06
CA GLY A 47 -3.72 6.35 -4.86
C GLY A 47 -4.49 6.30 -3.55
N PRO A 48 -5.32 7.32 -3.24
CA PRO A 48 -6.08 7.32 -1.98
C PRO A 48 -7.02 6.13 -1.82
N TYR A 49 -7.58 5.62 -2.91
CA TYR A 49 -8.44 4.43 -2.84
C TYR A 49 -7.66 3.19 -2.44
N LEU A 50 -6.40 3.09 -2.85
CA LEU A 50 -5.54 1.95 -2.49
C LEU A 50 -5.14 1.98 -1.01
N CYS A 51 -5.24 3.13 -0.35
CA CYS A 51 -4.97 3.26 1.07
C CYS A 51 -6.16 2.88 1.95
N LEU A 52 -7.35 2.71 1.38
CA LEU A 52 -8.55 2.43 2.17
C LEU A 52 -8.46 1.17 3.05
N PRO A 53 -7.95 0.03 2.57
CA PRO A 53 -7.86 -1.14 3.43
C PRO A 53 -7.01 -0.90 4.67
N MET A 54 -5.86 -0.27 4.53
CA MET A 54 -5.00 0.03 5.66
C MET A 54 -5.69 0.97 6.65
N ASN A 55 -6.30 2.06 6.14
CA ASN A 55 -7.00 3.02 6.99
C ASN A 55 -8.18 2.38 7.71
N HIS A 56 -8.95 1.57 6.99
CA HIS A 56 -10.12 0.90 7.56
C HIS A 56 -9.72 -0.03 8.71
N TYR A 57 -8.72 -0.87 8.51
CA TYR A 57 -8.30 -1.81 9.53
C TYR A 57 -7.57 -1.12 10.69
N THR A 58 -6.89 -0.02 10.42
CA THR A 58 -6.27 0.78 11.49
C THR A 58 -7.32 1.37 12.42
N ILE A 59 -8.44 1.86 11.87
CA ILE A 59 -9.54 2.40 12.66
C ILE A 59 -10.18 1.32 13.53
N GLU A 60 -10.27 0.08 13.03
CA GLU A 60 -10.81 -1.03 13.81
C GLU A 60 -9.94 -1.44 14.98
N CYS A 61 -8.66 -1.11 14.95
CA CYS A 61 -7.73 -1.52 15.99
C CYS A 61 -7.99 -0.76 17.29
N LYS A 62 -8.00 -1.49 18.40
CA LYS A 62 -8.27 -0.94 19.72
C LYS A 62 -7.01 -0.57 20.49
N THR A 63 -5.88 -1.17 20.16
CA THR A 63 -4.63 -0.97 20.88
C THR A 63 -3.53 -0.52 19.93
N LEU A 64 -2.52 0.15 20.48
CA LEU A 64 -1.35 0.56 19.72
C LEU A 64 -0.64 -0.65 19.11
N LYS A 65 -0.59 -1.76 19.86
CA LYS A 65 0.07 -2.98 19.39
C LYS A 65 -0.58 -3.49 18.10
N GLN A 66 -1.92 -3.50 18.02
CA GLN A 66 -2.64 -3.92 16.83
C GLN A 66 -2.34 -3.01 15.65
N ARG A 67 -2.31 -1.70 15.90
CA ARG A 67 -1.97 -0.71 14.86
C ARG A 67 -0.55 -0.91 14.34
N LEU A 68 0.38 -1.28 15.22
CA LEU A 68 1.76 -1.55 14.81
C LEU A 68 1.84 -2.78 13.90
N TYR A 69 1.04 -3.81 14.12
CA TYR A 69 0.99 -4.96 13.22
C TYR A 69 0.50 -4.56 11.83
N ILE A 70 -0.54 -3.73 11.75
CA ILE A 70 -1.05 -3.24 10.47
C ILE A 70 0.01 -2.40 9.77
N ALA A 71 0.64 -1.47 10.48
CA ALA A 71 1.68 -0.61 9.92
C ALA A 71 2.89 -1.41 9.43
N THR A 72 3.27 -2.46 10.18
CA THR A 72 4.38 -3.33 9.79
C THR A 72 4.06 -4.08 8.51
N ALA A 73 2.86 -4.64 8.40
CA ALA A 73 2.43 -5.35 7.19
C ALA A 73 2.46 -4.41 5.98
N PHE A 74 1.99 -3.18 6.15
CA PHE A 74 1.99 -2.16 5.10
C PHE A 74 3.42 -1.82 4.68
N SER A 75 4.32 -1.64 5.64
CA SER A 75 5.73 -1.31 5.38
C SER A 75 6.44 -2.43 4.63
N ILE A 76 6.21 -3.68 5.04
CA ILE A 76 6.80 -4.85 4.36
C ILE A 76 6.28 -4.91 2.93
N GLY A 77 5.00 -4.61 2.71
CA GLY A 77 4.42 -4.55 1.38
C GLY A 77 5.10 -3.52 0.48
N PHE A 78 5.41 -2.33 1.03
CA PHE A 78 6.14 -1.32 0.29
C PHE A 78 7.54 -1.81 -0.11
N VAL A 79 8.28 -2.43 0.81
CA VAL A 79 9.63 -2.94 0.53
C VAL A 79 9.56 -4.00 -0.57
N VAL A 80 8.63 -4.95 -0.44
CA VAL A 80 8.44 -5.99 -1.45
C VAL A 80 8.05 -5.37 -2.80
N GLY A 81 7.18 -4.37 -2.79
CA GLY A 81 6.77 -3.67 -4.00
C GLY A 81 7.94 -3.00 -4.70
N ILE A 82 8.79 -2.32 -3.95
CA ILE A 82 9.99 -1.67 -4.51
C ILE A 82 10.90 -2.71 -5.16
N LEU A 83 11.14 -3.82 -4.46
CA LEU A 83 12.08 -4.85 -4.95
C LEU A 83 11.54 -5.64 -6.14
N THR A 84 10.21 -5.82 -6.23
CA THR A 84 9.63 -6.67 -7.27
C THR A 84 9.10 -5.88 -8.46
N ILE A 85 8.59 -4.67 -8.25
CA ILE A 85 7.90 -3.91 -9.28
C ILE A 85 8.82 -2.89 -9.95
N ARG A 86 9.69 -2.27 -9.18
CA ARG A 86 10.59 -1.23 -9.69
C ARG A 86 11.36 -1.64 -10.95
N PRO A 87 11.93 -2.87 -11.04
CA PRO A 87 12.66 -3.27 -12.26
C PRO A 87 11.82 -3.26 -13.52
N PHE A 88 10.50 -3.41 -13.41
CA PHE A 88 9.61 -3.40 -14.56
C PHE A 88 9.25 -2.00 -15.04
N PHE A 89 9.46 -0.98 -14.20
CA PHE A 89 9.10 0.40 -14.51
C PHE A 89 10.32 1.30 -14.74
N ILE A 90 11.49 0.82 -14.41
CA ILE A 90 12.73 1.51 -14.64
C ILE A 90 13.55 0.78 -15.71
#